data_9f7b052d38bb2e1e948623a1de251d11
#
_entry.id   9f7b052d38bb2e1e948623a1de251d11
#
_cell.length_a   1.000
_cell.length_b   1.000
_cell.length_c   1.000
_cell.angle_alpha   90.00
_cell.angle_beta   90.00
_cell.angle_gamma   90.00
#
_symmetry.space_group_name_H-M   'P 1'
#
loop_
_entity.id
_entity.type
_entity.pdbx_description
1 polymer ?
#
loop_
_entity_poly.entity_id
_entity_poly.type
_entity_poly.pdbx_seq_one_letter_code
_entity_poly.pdbx_strand_id
1 'polypeptide(L)'
;MFASWIAQASFELLGFTIAVAKDRAIESLMQVGDSFVLNCLGEDGFEAPMKHFLKRFPPGADRFEGVDWKPAPCGSPILADAVSYVECKVVSRMDANDHWVIYSESIDGRVFNLDAKTESHSRNVATEY
;
A
#
# COMPACT_ATOMS: atom_id res chain seq x y z
N MET A 1 -1.73 -6.62 1.22
CA MET A 1 -1.77 -6.79 -0.26
C MET A 1 -0.58 -6.06 -0.87
N PHE A 2 0.05 -6.65 -1.83
CA PHE A 2 1.03 -5.95 -2.67
C PHE A 2 0.29 -5.15 -3.75
N ALA A 3 0.61 -3.87 -3.90
CA ALA A 3 -0.09 -2.97 -4.81
C ALA A 3 0.90 -2.24 -5.73
N SER A 4 0.54 -2.07 -6.98
CA SER A 4 1.34 -1.36 -7.99
C SER A 4 0.59 -0.21 -8.67
N TRP A 5 -0.73 -0.20 -8.61
CA TRP A 5 -1.55 0.84 -9.22
C TRP A 5 -1.88 1.93 -8.22
N ILE A 6 -0.84 2.62 -7.77
CA ILE A 6 -0.91 3.72 -6.83
C ILE A 6 -0.36 4.96 -7.51
N ALA A 7 -1.08 6.05 -7.43
CA ALA A 7 -0.64 7.34 -7.94
C ALA A 7 -0.91 8.45 -6.94
N GLN A 8 -0.01 9.43 -6.87
CA GLN A 8 -0.28 10.65 -6.14
C GLN A 8 -1.37 11.45 -6.85
N ALA A 9 -2.36 11.89 -6.11
CA ALA A 9 -3.52 12.58 -6.66
C ALA A 9 -3.69 14.00 -6.16
N SER A 10 -3.06 14.38 -5.06
CA SER A 10 -3.15 15.72 -4.48
C SER A 10 -1.89 16.09 -3.72
N PHE A 11 -1.51 17.37 -3.76
CA PHE A 11 -0.41 17.95 -2.98
C PHE A 11 -0.89 18.57 -1.67
N GLU A 12 -1.95 19.37 -1.75
CA GLU A 12 -2.58 19.90 -0.53
C GLU A 12 -3.53 18.87 0.01
N LEU A 13 -3.31 18.48 1.27
CA LEU A 13 -3.75 17.20 1.78
C LEU A 13 -3.22 16.10 0.86
N LEU A 14 -1.97 15.71 1.08
CA LEU A 14 -1.32 14.66 0.30
C LEU A 14 -2.26 13.47 0.13
N GLY A 15 -2.64 13.19 -1.10
CA GLY A 15 -3.63 12.17 -1.42
C GLY A 15 -3.14 11.20 -2.49
N PHE A 16 -3.69 9.99 -2.43
CA PHE A 16 -3.35 8.90 -3.33
C PHE A 16 -4.60 8.26 -3.92
N THR A 17 -4.51 7.87 -5.18
CA THR A 17 -5.46 6.92 -5.77
C THR A 17 -4.84 5.54 -5.82
N ILE A 18 -5.66 4.53 -5.51
CA ILE A 18 -5.26 3.13 -5.52
C ILE A 18 -6.33 2.34 -6.26
N ALA A 19 -5.96 1.56 -7.27
CA ALA A 19 -6.89 0.65 -7.91
C ALA A 19 -6.82 -0.72 -7.23
N VAL A 20 -7.95 -1.18 -6.72
CA VAL A 20 -8.10 -2.45 -6.00
C VAL A 20 -9.14 -3.30 -6.70
N ALA A 21 -8.77 -4.52 -7.10
CA ALA A 21 -9.70 -5.46 -7.70
C ALA A 21 -10.82 -5.84 -6.73
N LYS A 22 -12.05 -5.89 -7.23
CA LYS A 22 -13.25 -6.17 -6.42
C LYS A 22 -13.25 -7.57 -5.82
N ASP A 23 -12.50 -8.50 -6.40
CA ASP A 23 -12.36 -9.88 -5.92
C ASP A 23 -11.28 -10.05 -4.84
N ARG A 24 -10.60 -8.97 -4.45
CA ARG A 24 -9.56 -9.02 -3.42
C ARG A 24 -10.15 -8.82 -2.02
N ALA A 25 -9.70 -9.63 -1.06
CA ALA A 25 -10.17 -9.54 0.33
C ALA A 25 -9.94 -8.17 0.97
N ILE A 26 -8.87 -7.47 0.58
CA ILE A 26 -8.55 -6.14 1.10
C ILE A 26 -9.63 -5.10 0.77
N GLU A 27 -10.42 -5.32 -0.26
CA GLU A 27 -11.50 -4.43 -0.68
C GLU A 27 -12.47 -4.13 0.47
N SER A 28 -12.79 -5.15 1.26
CA SER A 28 -13.70 -5.01 2.42
C SER A 28 -13.11 -4.16 3.55
N LEU A 29 -11.80 -3.97 3.58
CA LEU A 29 -11.09 -3.16 4.57
C LEU A 29 -10.79 -1.74 4.09
N MET A 30 -11.24 -1.38 2.90
CA MET A 30 -10.99 -0.08 2.28
C MET A 30 -12.30 0.63 1.90
N GLN A 31 -13.25 0.61 2.82
CA GLN A 31 -14.49 1.36 2.71
C GLN A 31 -14.27 2.84 3.08
N VAL A 32 -15.17 3.71 2.65
CA VAL A 32 -15.09 5.14 3.01
C VAL A 32 -15.03 5.30 4.54
N GLY A 33 -14.04 6.03 5.01
CA GLY A 33 -13.77 6.24 6.43
C GLY A 33 -12.78 5.25 7.06
N ASP A 34 -12.47 4.15 6.38
CA ASP A 34 -11.45 3.21 6.86
C ASP A 34 -10.04 3.80 6.71
N SER A 35 -9.16 3.40 7.62
CA SER A 35 -7.75 3.75 7.59
C SER A 35 -6.90 2.54 7.22
N PHE A 36 -5.81 2.81 6.54
CA PHE A 36 -4.84 1.79 6.14
C PHE A 36 -3.44 2.38 6.07
N VAL A 37 -2.44 1.53 5.94
CA VAL A 37 -1.04 1.93 5.79
C VAL A 37 -0.51 1.51 4.42
N LEU A 38 0.11 2.46 3.73
CA LEU A 38 0.97 2.20 2.59
C LEU A 38 2.39 2.00 3.08
N ASN A 39 2.92 0.79 2.95
CA ASN A 39 4.31 0.48 3.21
C ASN A 39 5.10 0.60 1.92
N CYS A 40 6.08 1.50 1.88
CA CYS A 40 6.95 1.70 0.73
C CYS A 40 8.16 0.79 0.85
N LEU A 41 8.38 -0.05 -0.14
CA LEU A 41 9.53 -0.96 -0.17
C LEU A 41 10.67 -0.35 -0.95
N GLY A 42 11.90 -0.60 -0.51
CA GLY A 42 13.11 -0.16 -1.21
C GLY A 42 13.49 -1.08 -2.36
N GLU A 43 14.36 -0.61 -3.25
CA GLU A 43 14.93 -1.42 -4.32
C GLU A 43 15.76 -2.61 -3.79
N ASP A 44 16.30 -2.46 -2.57
CA ASP A 44 16.96 -3.53 -1.84
C ASP A 44 16.00 -4.09 -0.79
N GLY A 45 15.75 -5.40 -0.81
CA GLY A 45 14.96 -6.08 0.21
C GLY A 45 13.44 -6.11 -0.05
N PHE A 46 12.96 -5.71 -1.24
CA PHE A 46 11.54 -5.79 -1.58
C PHE A 46 11.08 -7.22 -1.94
N GLU A 47 12.01 -8.09 -2.32
CA GLU A 47 11.66 -9.40 -2.88
C GLU A 47 10.97 -10.31 -1.87
N ALA A 48 11.43 -10.34 -0.63
CA ALA A 48 10.84 -11.20 0.39
C ALA A 48 9.41 -10.78 0.75
N PRO A 49 9.11 -9.51 1.05
CA PRO A 49 7.74 -9.05 1.26
C PRO A 49 6.85 -9.25 0.01
N MET A 50 7.36 -8.93 -1.16
CA MET A 50 6.62 -9.11 -2.41
C MET A 50 6.24 -10.57 -2.62
N LYS A 51 7.19 -11.47 -2.51
CA LYS A 51 6.98 -12.92 -2.66
C LYS A 51 5.96 -13.45 -1.64
N HIS A 52 6.05 -12.96 -0.39
CA HIS A 52 5.12 -13.34 0.67
C HIS A 52 3.69 -12.90 0.36
N PHE A 53 3.47 -11.62 0.05
CA PHE A 53 2.12 -11.07 -0.14
C PHE A 53 1.50 -11.37 -1.52
N LEU A 54 2.27 -11.87 -2.47
CA LEU A 54 1.74 -12.39 -3.72
C LEU A 54 1.22 -13.82 -3.62
N LYS A 55 1.49 -14.52 -2.51
CA LYS A 55 0.92 -15.86 -2.28
C LYS A 55 -0.60 -15.80 -2.19
N ARG A 56 -1.24 -16.89 -2.58
CA ARG A 56 -2.65 -17.08 -2.30
C ARG A 56 -2.81 -17.56 -0.86
N PHE A 57 -3.62 -16.84 -0.11
CA PHE A 57 -3.96 -17.21 1.26
C PHE A 57 -5.38 -17.76 1.30
N PRO A 58 -5.64 -18.87 2.04
CA PRO A 58 -6.99 -19.33 2.25
C PRO A 58 -7.80 -18.33 3.05
N PRO A 59 -9.15 -18.35 2.95
CA PRO A 59 -10.00 -17.48 3.77
C PRO A 59 -9.71 -17.64 5.26
N GLY A 60 -9.59 -16.51 5.99
CA GLY A 60 -9.32 -16.51 7.43
C GLY A 60 -7.87 -16.72 7.83
N ALA A 61 -6.95 -16.91 6.87
CA ALA A 61 -5.52 -17.01 7.19
C ALA A 61 -4.94 -15.70 7.69
N ASP A 62 -4.04 -15.78 8.68
CA ASP A 62 -3.22 -14.63 9.09
C ASP A 62 -2.13 -14.39 8.04
N ARG A 63 -2.30 -13.35 7.24
CA ARG A 63 -1.38 -13.00 6.15
C ARG A 63 -0.06 -12.41 6.65
N PHE A 64 0.01 -12.04 7.92
CA PHE A 64 1.20 -11.49 8.57
C PHE A 64 1.96 -12.50 9.42
N GLU A 65 1.51 -13.75 9.46
CA GLU A 65 2.26 -14.82 10.11
C GLU A 65 3.66 -14.96 9.49
N GLY A 66 4.69 -14.91 10.35
CA GLY A 66 6.08 -14.95 9.93
C GLY A 66 6.63 -13.65 9.34
N VAL A 67 5.87 -12.58 9.39
CA VAL A 67 6.28 -11.24 8.93
C VAL A 67 6.53 -10.34 10.14
N ASP A 68 7.68 -9.68 10.17
CA ASP A 68 7.97 -8.67 11.20
C ASP A 68 7.23 -7.37 10.89
N TRP A 69 6.38 -6.96 11.82
CA TRP A 69 5.59 -5.74 11.69
C TRP A 69 5.24 -5.18 13.07
N LYS A 70 4.85 -3.91 13.09
CA LYS A 70 4.28 -3.25 14.27
C LYS A 70 3.04 -2.45 13.88
N PRO A 71 2.08 -2.22 14.79
CA PRO A 71 0.91 -1.44 14.46
C PRO A 71 1.26 0.04 14.31
N ALA A 72 0.66 0.69 13.31
CA ALA A 72 0.56 2.14 13.22
C ALA A 72 -0.46 2.66 14.26
N PRO A 73 -0.54 3.98 14.51
CA PRO A 73 -1.60 4.55 15.36
C PRO A 73 -3.01 4.14 14.94
N CYS A 74 -3.28 3.95 13.65
CA CYS A 74 -4.58 3.45 13.16
C CYS A 74 -4.77 1.93 13.34
N GLY A 75 -3.75 1.21 13.82
CA GLY A 75 -3.78 -0.23 14.02
C GLY A 75 -3.33 -1.08 12.84
N SER A 76 -3.20 -0.48 11.66
CA SER A 76 -2.74 -1.19 10.45
C SER A 76 -1.24 -1.50 10.51
N PRO A 77 -0.78 -2.60 9.88
CA PRO A 77 0.61 -3.03 9.99
C PRO A 77 1.60 -2.11 9.29
N ILE A 78 2.68 -1.78 9.98
CA ILE A 78 3.90 -1.19 9.41
C ILE A 78 4.94 -2.31 9.32
N LEU A 79 5.40 -2.62 8.11
CA LEU A 79 6.41 -3.64 7.88
C LEU A 79 7.79 -3.18 8.38
N ALA A 80 8.53 -4.08 9.04
CA ALA A 80 9.88 -3.79 9.52
C ALA A 80 10.84 -3.45 8.37
N ASP A 81 10.64 -4.05 7.19
CA ASP A 81 11.47 -3.84 6.01
C ASP A 81 11.07 -2.62 5.17
N ALA A 82 10.02 -1.90 5.54
CA ALA A 82 9.61 -0.69 4.83
C ALA A 82 10.65 0.43 4.99
N VAL A 83 10.93 1.15 3.90
CA VAL A 83 11.79 2.35 3.95
C VAL A 83 11.01 3.59 4.37
N SER A 84 9.71 3.55 4.21
CA SER A 84 8.77 4.57 4.71
C SER A 84 7.37 3.99 4.78
N TYR A 85 6.49 4.67 5.52
CA TYR A 85 5.07 4.37 5.49
C TYR A 85 4.24 5.64 5.50
N VAL A 86 3.01 5.52 5.01
CA VAL A 86 2.00 6.57 5.05
C VAL A 86 0.71 5.97 5.58
N GLU A 87 0.16 6.57 6.65
CA GLU A 87 -1.20 6.29 7.09
C GLU A 87 -2.18 7.07 6.23
N CYS A 88 -3.16 6.38 5.70
CA CYS A 88 -4.18 6.95 4.83
C CYS A 88 -5.57 6.68 5.37
N LYS A 89 -6.49 7.59 5.04
CA LYS A 89 -7.92 7.43 5.27
C LYS A 89 -8.66 7.48 3.95
N VAL A 90 -9.51 6.50 3.69
CA VAL A 90 -10.34 6.44 2.49
C VAL A 90 -11.37 7.56 2.51
N VAL A 91 -11.37 8.39 1.48
CA VAL A 91 -12.29 9.51 1.32
C VAL A 91 -13.43 9.17 0.37
N SER A 92 -13.12 8.57 -0.77
CA SER A 92 -14.11 8.22 -1.78
C SER A 92 -13.67 7.00 -2.60
N ARG A 93 -14.64 6.38 -3.24
CA ARG A 93 -14.45 5.21 -4.08
C ARG A 93 -15.21 5.40 -5.39
N MET A 94 -14.59 5.04 -6.50
CA MET A 94 -15.21 5.06 -7.82
C MET A 94 -15.29 3.64 -8.37
N ASP A 95 -16.47 3.24 -8.84
CA ASP A 95 -16.65 1.96 -9.53
C ASP A 95 -15.97 2.02 -10.90
N ALA A 96 -15.00 1.14 -11.10
CA ALA A 96 -14.24 1.01 -12.33
C ALA A 96 -14.37 -0.41 -12.89
N ASN A 97 -15.59 -0.92 -12.99
CA ASN A 97 -15.95 -2.25 -13.48
C ASN A 97 -15.44 -3.38 -12.56
N ASP A 98 -14.29 -3.97 -12.85
CA ASP A 98 -13.69 -5.05 -12.04
C ASP A 98 -12.78 -4.55 -10.91
N HIS A 99 -12.58 -3.25 -10.82
CA HIS A 99 -11.79 -2.59 -9.79
C HIS A 99 -12.58 -1.47 -9.10
N TRP A 100 -12.13 -1.11 -7.91
CA TRP A 100 -12.41 0.17 -7.28
C TRP A 100 -11.23 1.09 -7.47
N VAL A 101 -11.46 2.34 -7.87
CA VAL A 101 -10.46 3.40 -7.73
C VAL A 101 -10.75 4.12 -6.42
N ILE A 102 -9.84 3.98 -5.47
CA ILE A 102 -9.98 4.46 -4.11
C ILE A 102 -9.14 5.71 -3.94
N TYR A 103 -9.78 6.83 -3.59
CA TYR A 103 -9.07 8.06 -3.21
C TYR A 103 -8.93 8.11 -1.70
N SER A 104 -7.70 8.38 -1.24
CA SER A 104 -7.36 8.42 0.18
C SER A 104 -6.48 9.61 0.47
N GLU A 105 -6.66 10.20 1.66
CA GLU A 105 -5.82 11.28 2.17
C GLU A 105 -4.81 10.74 3.18
N SER A 106 -3.60 11.26 3.12
CA SER A 106 -2.57 11.00 4.12
C SER A 106 -2.93 11.65 5.45
N ILE A 107 -2.86 10.88 6.53
CA ILE A 107 -3.09 11.35 7.89
C ILE A 107 -1.74 11.60 8.59
N ASP A 108 -0.79 10.70 8.42
CA ASP A 108 0.51 10.68 9.06
C ASP A 108 1.47 9.81 8.25
N GLY A 109 2.73 9.82 8.63
CA GLY A 109 3.73 8.98 7.99
C GLY A 109 5.11 9.18 8.57
N ARG A 110 6.03 8.31 8.15
CA ARG A 110 7.43 8.39 8.55
C ARG A 110 8.35 7.80 7.49
N VAL A 111 9.49 8.47 7.29
CA VAL A 111 10.59 7.95 6.48
C VAL A 111 11.63 7.35 7.42
N PHE A 112 11.93 6.06 7.24
CA PHE A 112 12.94 5.37 8.04
C PHE A 112 14.34 5.47 7.41
N ASN A 113 14.41 5.55 6.08
CA ASN A 113 15.66 5.65 5.33
C ASN A 113 15.51 6.66 4.19
N LEU A 114 16.02 7.88 4.41
CA LEU A 114 15.96 8.98 3.41
C LEU A 114 16.80 8.71 2.17
N ASP A 115 17.85 7.90 2.27
CA ASP A 115 18.78 7.62 1.18
C ASP A 115 18.34 6.41 0.34
N ALA A 116 17.35 5.66 0.80
CA ALA A 116 16.84 4.51 0.07
C ALA A 116 16.06 4.94 -1.17
N LYS A 117 16.28 4.23 -2.27
CA LYS A 117 15.42 4.32 -3.43
C LYS A 117 14.27 3.33 -3.30
N THR A 118 13.08 3.73 -3.71
CA THR A 118 11.95 2.82 -3.78
C THR A 118 12.10 1.84 -4.93
N GLU A 119 11.44 0.70 -4.87
CA GLU A 119 11.50 -0.32 -5.92
C GLU A 119 11.12 0.27 -7.29
N SER A 120 10.17 1.17 -7.34
CA SER A 120 9.73 1.80 -8.57
C SER A 120 10.80 2.68 -9.24
N HIS A 121 11.84 3.10 -8.51
CA HIS A 121 12.93 3.91 -9.06
C HIS A 121 13.93 3.08 -9.90
N SER A 122 13.86 1.76 -9.83
CA SER A 122 14.70 0.87 -10.63
C SER A 122 14.24 0.76 -12.09
N ARG A 123 13.08 1.30 -12.42
CA ARG A 123 12.53 1.28 -13.77
C ARG A 123 13.03 2.45 -14.61
N ASN A 124 13.54 2.17 -15.79
CA ASN A 124 13.85 3.18 -16.83
C ASN A 124 12.54 3.62 -17.52
N VAL A 125 11.75 4.41 -16.85
CA VAL A 125 10.31 4.43 -17.05
C VAL A 125 9.80 5.45 -18.06
N ALA A 126 10.63 6.34 -18.58
CA ALA A 126 10.13 7.37 -19.50
C ALA A 126 9.52 6.80 -20.81
N THR A 127 9.76 5.54 -21.10
CA THR A 127 9.34 4.90 -22.35
C THR A 127 8.54 3.61 -22.19
N GLU A 128 8.23 3.21 -20.96
CA GLU A 128 7.61 1.90 -20.64
C GLU A 128 6.14 1.98 -20.19
N TYR A 129 5.46 3.05 -20.57
CA TYR A 129 4.02 3.15 -20.34
C TYR A 129 3.25 2.35 -21.39
#